data_5d46b6c0faa5e00f646afa516ced17d1
#
_entry.id   5d46b6c0faa5e00f646afa516ced17d1
#
_cell.length_a   1.000
_cell.length_b   1.000
_cell.length_c   1.000
_cell.angle_alpha   90.00
_cell.angle_beta   90.00
_cell.angle_gamma   90.00
#
_symmetry.space_group_name_H-M   'P 1'
#
loop_
_entity.id
_entity.type
_entity.pdbx_description
1 polymer ?
#
loop_
_entity_poly.entity_id
_entity_poly.type
_entity_poly.pdbx_seq_one_letter_code
_entity_poly.pdbx_strand_id
1 'polypeptide(L)'
;MHILSKSTYIKGEQCEKALYLFKNRPFLRDKLSMEQRAKFKRGTDVGILAQQLFPGGINMTPSSPSQFSKKAVETLNNLTNPAVNVMYEAVFQYDDTLIMLDIIVREGDKWRAIEVKSSLSLSPTYMKDAALQYYVLKGCNVPLSDIQLMYINSDYVKNGDLDLSQLFVFQSVKDYAEQYQDVIAKNITHFKDIIKQPHSPKIPIGNQCDTPYRCEFHGHCWKNVPNETNRPYTIDYKTLYELIGNRNSSTAYLNLLFYRPAVPLFDGDKPYTEFIIAFSILSNNGNFDKIYNWDCLEDLSKWKDCLDILTEQLAGFERVICFAPQNIAASFQKLNLLDSKELNYKILNLKDILQQSDFRHENTKSDFSLQNVYECVFPDKKLFEHSRIILNALSDNVMEKNLITNDLEQENIALRDIYKKVINI
;
A
#
# COMPACT_ATOMS: atom_id res chain seq x y z
N MET A 1 -23.30 15.67 -16.21
CA MET A 1 -22.85 14.41 -15.56
C MET A 1 -21.46 14.11 -16.11
N HIS A 2 -20.45 13.87 -15.25
CA HIS A 2 -19.10 13.57 -15.74
C HIS A 2 -19.00 12.13 -16.26
N ILE A 3 -18.18 11.91 -17.27
CA ILE A 3 -17.89 10.59 -17.86
C ILE A 3 -16.62 10.02 -17.20
N LEU A 4 -15.60 10.83 -17.00
CA LEU A 4 -14.35 10.46 -16.37
C LEU A 4 -14.20 11.10 -14.98
N SER A 5 -13.45 10.47 -14.12
CA SER A 5 -12.92 11.03 -12.89
C SER A 5 -11.40 10.84 -12.85
N LYS A 6 -10.70 11.51 -11.93
CA LYS A 6 -9.26 11.34 -11.72
C LYS A 6 -8.87 9.85 -11.67
N SER A 7 -9.53 9.08 -10.82
CA SER A 7 -9.23 7.64 -10.68
C SER A 7 -9.52 6.82 -11.93
N THR A 8 -10.57 7.16 -12.70
CA THR A 8 -10.89 6.43 -13.94
C THR A 8 -9.96 6.81 -15.09
N TYR A 9 -9.47 8.05 -15.13
CA TYR A 9 -8.46 8.45 -16.09
C TYR A 9 -7.14 7.68 -15.89
N ILE A 10 -6.61 7.64 -14.66
CA ILE A 10 -5.40 6.89 -14.32
C ILE A 10 -5.58 5.39 -14.63
N LYS A 11 -6.78 4.85 -14.41
CA LYS A 11 -7.12 3.48 -14.79
C LYS A 11 -7.04 3.25 -16.31
N GLY A 12 -7.51 4.21 -17.10
CA GLY A 12 -7.40 4.18 -18.56
C GLY A 12 -5.94 4.16 -19.05
N GLU A 13 -5.07 4.94 -18.41
CA GLU A 13 -3.63 4.93 -18.70
C GLU A 13 -2.97 3.59 -18.36
N GLN A 14 -3.41 2.92 -17.31
CA GLN A 14 -2.91 1.59 -16.97
C GLN A 14 -3.42 0.51 -17.93
N CYS A 15 -4.73 0.52 -18.19
CA CYS A 15 -5.39 -0.49 -19.05
C CYS A 15 -6.77 -0.01 -19.50
N GLU A 16 -6.96 0.20 -20.79
CA GLU A 16 -8.24 0.61 -21.38
C GLU A 16 -9.36 -0.41 -21.10
N LYS A 17 -9.03 -1.71 -21.09
CA LYS A 17 -9.98 -2.76 -20.71
C LYS A 17 -10.45 -2.59 -19.26
N ALA A 18 -9.55 -2.24 -18.34
CA ALA A 18 -9.92 -1.98 -16.95
C ALA A 18 -10.82 -0.75 -16.82
N LEU A 19 -10.55 0.32 -17.58
CA LEU A 19 -11.42 1.49 -17.67
C LEU A 19 -12.81 1.13 -18.16
N TYR A 20 -12.91 0.38 -19.26
CA TYR A 20 -14.18 -0.09 -19.81
C TYR A 20 -14.98 -0.92 -18.80
N LEU A 21 -14.32 -1.92 -18.18
CA LEU A 21 -14.96 -2.79 -17.19
C LEU A 21 -15.43 -2.00 -15.96
N PHE A 22 -14.65 -1.04 -15.51
CA PHE A 22 -15.02 -0.20 -14.37
C PHE A 22 -16.30 0.58 -14.59
N LYS A 23 -16.49 1.11 -15.81
CA LYS A 23 -17.68 1.91 -16.18
C LYS A 23 -18.88 1.05 -16.58
N ASN A 24 -18.66 -0.01 -17.33
CA ASN A 24 -19.73 -0.78 -17.95
C ASN A 24 -20.06 -2.10 -17.25
N ARG A 25 -19.11 -2.66 -16.46
CA ARG A 25 -19.26 -3.95 -15.76
C ARG A 25 -18.61 -3.92 -14.37
N PRO A 26 -18.99 -2.98 -13.49
CA PRO A 26 -18.36 -2.80 -12.17
C PRO A 26 -18.48 -4.02 -11.26
N PHE A 27 -19.46 -4.89 -11.49
CA PHE A 27 -19.69 -6.13 -10.73
C PHE A 27 -18.60 -7.20 -10.95
N LEU A 28 -17.74 -7.04 -11.98
CA LEU A 28 -16.58 -7.91 -12.24
C LEU A 28 -15.34 -7.52 -11.45
N ARG A 29 -15.43 -6.45 -10.68
CA ARG A 29 -14.33 -5.94 -9.88
C ARG A 29 -14.02 -6.87 -8.71
N ASP A 30 -12.74 -7.10 -8.49
CA ASP A 30 -12.25 -7.82 -7.32
C ASP A 30 -12.61 -7.07 -6.03
N LYS A 31 -12.84 -7.79 -4.96
CA LYS A 31 -13.03 -7.16 -3.64
C LYS A 31 -11.71 -6.49 -3.22
N LEU A 32 -11.82 -5.30 -2.67
CA LEU A 32 -10.66 -4.62 -2.09
C LEU A 32 -10.07 -5.46 -0.97
N SER A 33 -8.77 -5.74 -1.07
CA SER A 33 -8.04 -6.36 0.03
C SER A 33 -8.03 -5.42 1.25
N MET A 34 -7.79 -5.99 2.41
CA MET A 34 -7.69 -5.20 3.65
C MET A 34 -6.49 -4.26 3.59
N GLU A 35 -5.38 -4.69 2.98
CA GLU A 35 -4.20 -3.86 2.75
C GLU A 35 -4.52 -2.63 1.87
N GLN A 36 -5.32 -2.82 0.80
CA GLN A 36 -5.76 -1.71 -0.04
C GLN A 36 -6.66 -0.73 0.73
N ARG A 37 -7.59 -1.23 1.54
CA ARG A 37 -8.42 -0.38 2.42
C ARG A 37 -7.55 0.40 3.40
N ALA A 38 -6.55 -0.27 3.95
CA ALA A 38 -5.54 0.27 4.81
C ALA A 38 -4.78 1.43 4.18
N LYS A 39 -4.33 1.24 2.95
CA LYS A 39 -3.64 2.27 2.17
C LYS A 39 -4.55 3.48 1.91
N PHE A 40 -5.82 3.25 1.60
CA PHE A 40 -6.77 4.34 1.37
C PHE A 40 -7.05 5.12 2.65
N LYS A 41 -7.28 4.44 3.77
CA LYS A 41 -7.48 5.11 5.07
C LYS A 41 -6.27 5.97 5.43
N ARG A 42 -5.06 5.45 5.32
CA ARG A 42 -3.82 6.21 5.56
C ARG A 42 -3.71 7.44 4.66
N GLY A 43 -4.08 7.32 3.38
CA GLY A 43 -4.15 8.46 2.47
C GLY A 43 -5.11 9.54 2.96
N THR A 44 -6.31 9.14 3.39
CA THR A 44 -7.31 10.06 3.97
C THR A 44 -6.80 10.73 5.24
N ASP A 45 -6.21 9.96 6.17
CA ASP A 45 -5.72 10.50 7.45
C ASP A 45 -4.58 11.53 7.21
N VAL A 46 -3.67 11.26 6.28
CA VAL A 46 -2.60 12.20 5.89
C VAL A 46 -3.19 13.43 5.20
N GLY A 47 -4.20 13.29 4.35
CA GLY A 47 -4.90 14.42 3.73
C GLY A 47 -5.55 15.34 4.76
N ILE A 48 -6.25 14.79 5.75
CA ILE A 48 -6.84 15.56 6.85
C ILE A 48 -5.76 16.28 7.68
N LEU A 49 -4.64 15.61 7.95
CA LEU A 49 -3.52 16.21 8.67
C LEU A 49 -2.91 17.38 7.88
N ALA A 50 -2.75 17.22 6.56
CA ALA A 50 -2.22 18.25 5.67
C ALA A 50 -3.09 19.52 5.66
N GLN A 51 -4.41 19.40 5.79
CA GLN A 51 -5.34 20.52 5.86
C GLN A 51 -5.06 21.44 7.06
N GLN A 52 -4.46 20.92 8.13
CA GLN A 52 -4.14 21.74 9.33
C GLN A 52 -3.06 22.80 9.08
N LEU A 53 -2.23 22.63 8.01
CA LEU A 53 -1.30 23.69 7.57
C LEU A 53 -1.99 24.90 6.93
N PHE A 54 -3.25 24.76 6.56
CA PHE A 54 -4.03 25.78 5.87
C PHE A 54 -5.37 26.02 6.61
N PRO A 55 -5.36 26.52 7.84
CA PRO A 55 -6.56 26.62 8.69
C PRO A 55 -7.60 27.56 8.09
N GLY A 56 -8.87 27.34 8.46
CA GLY A 56 -10.00 28.17 8.04
C GLY A 56 -10.55 27.82 6.64
N GLY A 57 -10.14 26.71 6.06
CA GLY A 57 -10.65 26.26 4.77
C GLY A 57 -12.08 25.74 4.79
N ILE A 58 -12.78 25.88 3.68
CA ILE A 58 -14.13 25.35 3.46
C ILE A 58 -14.01 23.94 2.90
N ASN A 59 -14.58 22.95 3.58
CA ASN A 59 -14.64 21.58 3.08
C ASN A 59 -15.73 21.45 2.01
N MET A 60 -15.34 21.09 0.78
CA MET A 60 -16.21 20.94 -0.37
C MET A 60 -16.59 19.48 -0.65
N THR A 61 -16.23 18.53 0.21
CA THR A 61 -16.52 17.10 0.03
C THR A 61 -18.02 16.87 -0.21
N PRO A 62 -18.40 16.23 -1.33
CA PRO A 62 -19.79 15.85 -1.58
C PRO A 62 -20.21 14.72 -0.65
N SER A 63 -21.39 14.81 -0.02
CA SER A 63 -21.92 13.73 0.82
C SER A 63 -22.44 12.53 0.02
N SER A 64 -22.61 12.69 -1.29
CA SER A 64 -23.00 11.61 -2.21
C SER A 64 -22.59 11.94 -3.65
N PRO A 65 -22.48 10.93 -4.54
CA PRO A 65 -22.16 11.15 -5.96
C PRO A 65 -23.12 12.09 -6.69
N SER A 66 -24.38 12.16 -6.29
CA SER A 66 -25.37 13.06 -6.89
C SER A 66 -25.09 14.56 -6.65
N GLN A 67 -24.24 14.88 -5.68
CA GLN A 67 -23.92 16.26 -5.32
C GLN A 67 -22.70 16.84 -6.06
N PHE A 68 -21.96 16.04 -6.83
CA PHE A 68 -20.77 16.53 -7.50
C PHE A 68 -21.01 17.78 -8.36
N SER A 69 -22.05 17.78 -9.18
CA SER A 69 -22.35 18.95 -10.04
C SER A 69 -22.70 20.20 -9.22
N LYS A 70 -23.44 20.06 -8.12
CA LYS A 70 -23.75 21.16 -7.21
C LYS A 70 -22.49 21.68 -6.55
N LYS A 71 -21.64 20.80 -6.04
CA LYS A 71 -20.38 21.16 -5.40
C LYS A 71 -19.39 21.82 -6.37
N ALA A 72 -19.36 21.41 -7.63
CA ALA A 72 -18.54 22.08 -8.64
C ALA A 72 -18.97 23.54 -8.86
N VAL A 73 -20.27 23.82 -8.93
CA VAL A 73 -20.78 25.21 -9.03
C VAL A 73 -20.45 25.99 -7.76
N GLU A 74 -20.65 25.40 -6.57
CA GLU A 74 -20.33 26.02 -5.28
C GLU A 74 -18.83 26.35 -5.19
N THR A 75 -17.95 25.46 -5.64
CA THR A 75 -16.49 25.67 -5.70
C THR A 75 -16.15 26.89 -6.56
N LEU A 76 -16.71 26.98 -7.77
CA LEU A 76 -16.45 28.10 -8.67
C LEU A 76 -16.95 29.44 -8.09
N ASN A 77 -18.09 29.43 -7.42
CA ASN A 77 -18.60 30.64 -6.73
C ASN A 77 -17.66 31.05 -5.58
N ASN A 78 -17.12 30.09 -4.84
CA ASN A 78 -16.18 30.38 -3.75
C ASN A 78 -14.82 30.92 -4.26
N LEU A 79 -14.38 30.57 -5.46
CA LEU A 79 -13.17 31.13 -6.05
C LEU A 79 -13.26 32.66 -6.23
N THR A 80 -14.44 33.18 -6.50
CA THR A 80 -14.68 34.62 -6.71
C THR A 80 -15.03 35.37 -5.43
N ASN A 81 -15.31 34.65 -4.34
CA ASN A 81 -15.61 35.25 -3.03
C ASN A 81 -14.31 35.67 -2.31
N PRO A 82 -14.09 36.97 -2.06
CA PRO A 82 -12.86 37.46 -1.43
C PRO A 82 -12.68 36.98 0.02
N ALA A 83 -13.75 36.56 0.69
CA ALA A 83 -13.68 35.99 2.03
C ALA A 83 -13.14 34.55 2.08
N VAL A 84 -13.07 33.87 0.94
CA VAL A 84 -12.62 32.49 0.86
C VAL A 84 -11.15 32.45 0.46
N ASN A 85 -10.29 31.98 1.33
CA ASN A 85 -8.85 31.89 1.11
C ASN A 85 -8.37 30.45 0.92
N VAL A 86 -9.11 29.46 1.43
CA VAL A 86 -8.75 28.05 1.37
C VAL A 86 -10.00 27.21 1.15
N MET A 87 -9.90 26.19 0.29
CA MET A 87 -10.90 25.13 0.17
C MET A 87 -10.21 23.77 0.22
N TYR A 88 -10.88 22.80 0.81
CA TYR A 88 -10.48 21.39 0.85
C TYR A 88 -11.43 20.55 0.01
N GLU A 89 -10.91 19.48 -0.62
CA GLU A 89 -11.69 18.56 -1.46
C GLU A 89 -12.50 19.33 -2.54
N ALA A 90 -11.86 20.36 -3.11
CA ALA A 90 -12.51 21.25 -4.05
C ALA A 90 -12.87 20.55 -5.35
N VAL A 91 -14.17 20.58 -5.72
CA VAL A 91 -14.70 19.85 -6.86
C VAL A 91 -14.66 20.72 -8.11
N PHE A 92 -14.03 20.22 -9.18
CA PHE A 92 -14.01 20.86 -10.50
C PHE A 92 -14.43 19.89 -11.59
N GLN A 93 -15.07 20.41 -12.62
CA GLN A 93 -15.47 19.61 -13.77
C GLN A 93 -15.26 20.39 -15.07
N TYR A 94 -14.51 19.81 -15.97
CA TYR A 94 -14.29 20.32 -17.30
C TYR A 94 -14.15 19.16 -18.30
N ASP A 95 -14.61 19.31 -19.53
CA ASP A 95 -14.55 18.30 -20.59
C ASP A 95 -15.00 16.92 -20.14
N ASP A 96 -16.17 16.85 -19.47
CA ASP A 96 -16.75 15.64 -18.85
C ASP A 96 -15.84 14.94 -17.83
N THR A 97 -14.75 15.58 -17.42
CA THR A 97 -13.80 15.04 -16.46
C THR A 97 -13.95 15.75 -15.11
N LEU A 98 -14.14 14.95 -14.05
CA LEU A 98 -14.30 15.41 -12.67
C LEU A 98 -13.00 15.20 -11.90
N ILE A 99 -12.60 16.21 -11.14
CA ILE A 99 -11.56 16.10 -10.12
C ILE A 99 -12.07 16.59 -8.77
N MET A 100 -11.48 16.07 -7.71
CA MET A 100 -11.49 16.64 -6.36
C MET A 100 -10.04 16.96 -6.01
N LEU A 101 -9.76 18.22 -5.75
CA LEU A 101 -8.44 18.70 -5.39
C LEU A 101 -8.33 18.76 -3.87
N ASP A 102 -7.31 18.15 -3.31
CA ASP A 102 -7.17 18.01 -1.85
C ASP A 102 -7.17 19.38 -1.15
N ILE A 103 -6.37 20.35 -1.63
CA ILE A 103 -6.29 21.69 -1.04
C ILE A 103 -6.09 22.72 -2.16
N ILE A 104 -6.80 23.84 -2.08
CA ILE A 104 -6.56 25.02 -2.92
C ILE A 104 -6.49 26.28 -2.06
N VAL A 105 -5.44 27.08 -2.24
CA VAL A 105 -5.11 28.25 -1.41
C VAL A 105 -5.04 29.50 -2.26
N ARG A 106 -5.65 30.59 -1.82
CA ARG A 106 -5.59 31.91 -2.49
C ARG A 106 -4.23 32.57 -2.27
N GLU A 107 -3.64 33.06 -3.34
CA GLU A 107 -2.40 33.84 -3.36
C GLU A 107 -2.63 35.14 -4.16
N GLY A 108 -3.10 36.15 -3.47
CA GLY A 108 -3.53 37.40 -4.10
C GLY A 108 -4.75 37.19 -5.00
N ASP A 109 -4.59 37.46 -6.30
CA ASP A 109 -5.62 37.25 -7.34
C ASP A 109 -5.56 35.85 -7.97
N LYS A 110 -4.60 35.01 -7.56
CA LYS A 110 -4.38 33.64 -8.07
C LYS A 110 -4.62 32.59 -6.99
N TRP A 111 -4.57 31.32 -7.44
CA TRP A 111 -4.75 30.18 -6.58
C TRP A 111 -3.62 29.17 -6.74
N ARG A 112 -3.13 28.63 -5.64
CA ARG A 112 -2.21 27.51 -5.63
C ARG A 112 -2.98 26.22 -5.36
N ALA A 113 -2.85 25.27 -6.28
CA ALA A 113 -3.41 23.93 -6.18
C ALA A 113 -2.42 22.99 -5.51
N ILE A 114 -2.87 22.18 -4.55
CA ILE A 114 -2.03 21.25 -3.82
C ILE A 114 -2.71 19.88 -3.78
N GLU A 115 -2.02 18.87 -4.30
CA GLU A 115 -2.40 17.46 -4.21
C GLU A 115 -1.53 16.77 -3.17
N VAL A 116 -2.16 16.12 -2.18
CA VAL A 116 -1.49 15.49 -1.04
C VAL A 116 -1.23 14.01 -1.31
N LYS A 117 -0.04 13.54 -0.99
CA LYS A 117 0.35 12.13 -1.12
C LYS A 117 0.95 11.60 0.18
N SER A 118 0.43 10.47 0.65
CA SER A 118 0.96 9.78 1.84
C SER A 118 2.23 8.96 1.56
N SER A 119 3.07 9.38 0.60
CA SER A 119 4.31 8.71 0.21
C SER A 119 5.53 9.52 0.63
N LEU A 120 6.70 8.88 0.67
CA LEU A 120 7.99 9.51 0.97
C LEU A 120 8.70 10.08 -0.27
N SER A 121 8.17 9.82 -1.46
CA SER A 121 8.75 10.25 -2.74
C SER A 121 7.67 10.41 -3.79
N LEU A 122 8.00 11.15 -4.84
CA LEU A 122 7.15 11.33 -6.01
C LEU A 122 7.28 10.15 -6.97
N SER A 123 6.20 9.86 -7.68
CA SER A 123 6.15 8.84 -8.73
C SER A 123 5.65 9.46 -10.05
N PRO A 124 5.95 8.85 -11.20
CA PRO A 124 5.39 9.29 -12.48
C PRO A 124 3.85 9.33 -12.48
N THR A 125 3.19 8.45 -11.75
CA THR A 125 1.72 8.45 -11.63
C THR A 125 1.21 9.69 -10.91
N TYR A 126 1.90 10.18 -9.88
CA TYR A 126 1.51 11.40 -9.17
C TYR A 126 1.68 12.64 -10.03
N MET A 127 2.73 12.67 -10.86
CA MET A 127 2.94 13.74 -11.84
C MET A 127 1.81 13.81 -12.85
N LYS A 128 1.38 12.67 -13.39
CA LYS A 128 0.25 12.57 -14.33
C LYS A 128 -1.09 12.93 -13.66
N ASP A 129 -1.27 12.54 -12.42
CA ASP A 129 -2.43 12.89 -11.60
C ASP A 129 -2.56 14.42 -11.46
N ALA A 130 -1.46 15.09 -11.12
CA ALA A 130 -1.41 16.55 -11.07
C ALA A 130 -1.63 17.20 -12.46
N ALA A 131 -1.07 16.64 -13.54
CA ALA A 131 -1.26 17.17 -14.90
C ALA A 131 -2.73 17.10 -15.35
N LEU A 132 -3.45 16.03 -15.00
CA LEU A 132 -4.90 15.93 -15.24
C LEU A 132 -5.67 17.00 -14.45
N GLN A 133 -5.31 17.20 -13.19
CA GLN A 133 -5.96 18.22 -12.37
C GLN A 133 -5.71 19.62 -12.93
N TYR A 134 -4.49 19.90 -13.34
CA TYR A 134 -4.13 21.15 -14.00
C TYR A 134 -4.98 21.40 -15.28
N TYR A 135 -5.19 20.37 -16.09
CA TYR A 135 -6.04 20.43 -17.27
C TYR A 135 -7.47 20.87 -16.93
N VAL A 136 -8.07 20.26 -15.94
CA VAL A 136 -9.44 20.57 -15.51
C VAL A 136 -9.50 21.97 -14.89
N LEU A 137 -8.55 22.35 -14.06
CA LEU A 137 -8.49 23.68 -13.43
C LEU A 137 -8.34 24.79 -14.48
N LYS A 138 -7.48 24.60 -15.47
CA LYS A 138 -7.36 25.55 -16.62
C LYS A 138 -8.64 25.63 -17.41
N GLY A 139 -9.28 24.52 -17.70
CA GLY A 139 -10.55 24.48 -18.39
C GLY A 139 -11.68 25.16 -17.63
N CYS A 140 -11.61 25.19 -16.31
CA CYS A 140 -12.49 25.96 -15.44
C CYS A 140 -12.09 27.45 -15.30
N ASN A 141 -11.08 27.92 -16.03
CA ASN A 141 -10.52 29.28 -15.97
C ASN A 141 -10.02 29.69 -14.55
N VAL A 142 -9.53 28.73 -13.77
CA VAL A 142 -8.92 29.02 -12.47
C VAL A 142 -7.58 29.74 -12.68
N PRO A 143 -7.37 30.94 -12.15
CA PRO A 143 -6.10 31.67 -12.28
C PRO A 143 -5.06 31.04 -11.36
N LEU A 144 -4.32 30.03 -11.86
CA LEU A 144 -3.33 29.29 -11.07
C LEU A 144 -2.01 30.06 -10.96
N SER A 145 -1.50 30.20 -9.73
CA SER A 145 -0.10 30.57 -9.47
C SER A 145 0.81 29.34 -9.64
N ASP A 146 0.39 28.22 -9.06
CA ASP A 146 1.16 26.96 -9.07
C ASP A 146 0.23 25.75 -8.93
N ILE A 147 0.77 24.57 -9.26
CA ILE A 147 0.25 23.27 -8.86
C ILE A 147 1.38 22.47 -8.22
N GLN A 148 1.16 21.99 -7.01
CA GLN A 148 2.16 21.33 -6.19
C GLN A 148 1.71 19.94 -5.75
N LEU A 149 2.69 19.05 -5.65
CA LEU A 149 2.56 17.81 -4.90
C LEU A 149 3.10 18.03 -3.49
N MET A 150 2.30 17.71 -2.49
CA MET A 150 2.65 17.75 -1.08
C MET A 150 2.78 16.32 -0.58
N TYR A 151 3.94 15.94 -0.07
CA TYR A 151 4.21 14.57 0.36
C TYR A 151 5.03 14.56 1.65
N ILE A 152 5.15 13.37 2.26
CA ILE A 152 5.81 13.22 3.57
C ILE A 152 7.32 13.30 3.43
N ASN A 153 7.95 14.10 4.28
CA ASN A 153 9.39 14.27 4.38
C ASN A 153 10.03 13.03 5.02
N SER A 154 10.83 12.28 4.25
CA SER A 154 11.56 11.09 4.73
C SER A 154 12.61 11.39 5.80
N ASP A 155 13.08 12.65 5.87
CA ASP A 155 14.12 13.06 6.80
C ASP A 155 13.59 13.65 8.10
N TYR A 156 12.26 13.87 8.17
CA TYR A 156 11.62 14.34 9.39
C TYR A 156 11.84 13.37 10.55
N VAL A 157 12.25 13.90 11.70
CA VAL A 157 12.37 13.16 12.95
C VAL A 157 11.49 13.85 13.99
N LYS A 158 10.54 13.11 14.55
CA LYS A 158 9.64 13.66 15.59
C LYS A 158 10.44 14.00 16.86
N ASN A 159 10.20 15.19 17.41
CA ASN A 159 10.76 15.63 18.66
C ASN A 159 9.74 16.54 19.37
N GLY A 160 9.10 16.02 20.40
CA GLY A 160 7.97 16.69 21.07
C GLY A 160 6.70 16.67 20.21
N ASP A 161 6.00 17.79 20.12
CA ASP A 161 4.80 17.92 19.30
C ASP A 161 5.08 17.75 17.81
N LEU A 162 4.09 17.30 17.07
CA LEU A 162 4.24 17.06 15.63
C LEU A 162 4.33 18.40 14.87
N ASP A 163 5.50 18.67 14.27
CA ASP A 163 5.71 19.84 13.41
C ASP A 163 5.30 19.52 11.97
N LEU A 164 4.10 19.93 11.60
CA LEU A 164 3.57 19.69 10.25
C LEU A 164 4.34 20.45 9.17
N SER A 165 4.97 21.57 9.49
CA SER A 165 5.73 22.37 8.53
C SER A 165 7.02 21.65 8.10
N GLN A 166 7.58 20.83 8.96
CA GLN A 166 8.74 19.99 8.68
C GLN A 166 8.35 18.58 8.19
N LEU A 167 7.17 18.07 8.59
CA LEU A 167 6.68 16.76 8.18
C LEU A 167 6.37 16.68 6.69
N PHE A 168 5.94 17.79 6.08
CA PHE A 168 5.56 17.82 4.67
C PHE A 168 6.55 18.58 3.80
N VAL A 169 6.76 18.06 2.59
CA VAL A 169 7.53 18.70 1.52
C VAL A 169 6.59 19.09 0.40
N PHE A 170 6.81 20.28 -0.15
CA PHE A 170 6.09 20.78 -1.32
C PHE A 170 6.99 20.79 -2.54
N GLN A 171 6.51 20.27 -3.66
CA GLN A 171 7.21 20.35 -4.93
C GLN A 171 6.29 20.85 -6.02
N SER A 172 6.67 21.96 -6.67
CA SER A 172 5.99 22.42 -7.87
C SER A 172 6.14 21.40 -8.99
N VAL A 173 5.03 21.14 -9.66
CA VAL A 173 4.96 20.27 -10.84
C VAL A 173 4.31 20.97 -12.03
N LYS A 174 4.25 22.32 -11.97
CA LYS A 174 3.57 23.13 -12.95
C LYS A 174 4.15 22.97 -14.35
N ASP A 175 5.47 23.03 -14.49
CA ASP A 175 6.14 22.90 -15.79
C ASP A 175 5.84 21.53 -16.43
N TYR A 176 5.87 20.46 -15.65
CA TYR A 176 5.49 19.14 -16.12
C TYR A 176 4.01 19.11 -16.53
N ALA A 177 3.14 19.64 -15.67
CA ALA A 177 1.70 19.68 -15.94
C ALA A 177 1.40 20.46 -17.23
N GLU A 178 2.05 21.60 -17.46
CA GLU A 178 1.89 22.40 -18.68
C GLU A 178 2.33 21.66 -19.95
N GLN A 179 3.46 20.98 -19.90
CA GLN A 179 3.98 20.18 -21.03
C GLN A 179 3.09 18.98 -21.38
N TYR A 180 2.32 18.46 -20.42
CA TYR A 180 1.54 17.24 -20.60
C TYR A 180 0.11 17.48 -21.11
N GLN A 181 -0.32 18.73 -21.33
CA GLN A 181 -1.71 19.09 -21.62
C GLN A 181 -2.26 18.45 -22.89
N ASP A 182 -1.50 18.43 -23.96
CA ASP A 182 -1.91 17.83 -25.24
C ASP A 182 -2.13 16.31 -25.11
N VAL A 183 -1.31 15.64 -24.30
CA VAL A 183 -1.45 14.22 -24.01
C VAL A 183 -2.73 13.97 -23.21
N ILE A 184 -2.99 14.79 -22.18
CA ILE A 184 -4.20 14.71 -21.36
C ILE A 184 -5.45 14.87 -22.23
N ALA A 185 -5.51 15.90 -23.07
CA ALA A 185 -6.67 16.16 -23.95
C ALA A 185 -6.93 14.99 -24.91
N LYS A 186 -5.88 14.45 -25.52
CA LYS A 186 -5.99 13.28 -26.41
C LYS A 186 -6.48 12.03 -25.65
N ASN A 187 -5.93 11.78 -24.48
CA ASN A 187 -6.33 10.63 -23.66
C ASN A 187 -7.78 10.76 -23.19
N ILE A 188 -8.22 11.95 -22.76
CA ILE A 188 -9.63 12.17 -22.36
C ILE A 188 -10.58 11.82 -23.50
N THR A 189 -10.31 12.32 -24.70
CA THR A 189 -11.12 12.02 -25.89
C THR A 189 -11.13 10.52 -26.16
N HIS A 190 -9.95 9.91 -26.20
CA HIS A 190 -9.81 8.47 -26.45
C HIS A 190 -10.51 7.62 -25.41
N PHE A 191 -10.36 7.92 -24.11
CA PHE A 191 -11.00 7.17 -23.06
C PHE A 191 -12.53 7.30 -23.05
N LYS A 192 -13.06 8.46 -23.42
CA LYS A 192 -14.51 8.63 -23.65
C LYS A 192 -15.01 7.71 -24.76
N ASP A 193 -14.26 7.55 -25.82
CA ASP A 193 -14.62 6.67 -26.94
C ASP A 193 -14.52 5.19 -26.54
N ILE A 194 -13.50 4.81 -25.77
CA ILE A 194 -13.40 3.44 -25.19
C ILE A 194 -14.60 3.10 -24.34
N ILE A 195 -15.04 4.00 -23.46
CA ILE A 195 -16.19 3.75 -22.57
C ILE A 195 -17.50 3.55 -23.34
N LYS A 196 -17.65 4.21 -24.48
CA LYS A 196 -18.86 4.14 -25.33
C LYS A 196 -18.90 2.93 -26.25
N GLN A 197 -17.82 2.16 -26.39
CA GLN A 197 -17.79 0.99 -27.25
C GLN A 197 -18.81 -0.06 -26.80
N PRO A 198 -19.42 -0.82 -27.73
CA PRO A 198 -20.38 -1.86 -27.39
C PRO A 198 -19.73 -3.07 -26.71
N HIS A 199 -18.41 -3.24 -26.88
CA HIS A 199 -17.64 -4.35 -26.34
C HIS A 199 -16.35 -3.88 -25.70
N SER A 200 -15.90 -4.66 -24.70
CA SER A 200 -14.62 -4.42 -24.03
C SER A 200 -13.45 -4.53 -25.00
N PRO A 201 -12.45 -3.61 -24.94
CA PRO A 201 -11.23 -3.74 -25.72
C PRO A 201 -10.54 -5.09 -25.48
N LYS A 202 -9.99 -5.67 -26.56
CA LYS A 202 -9.23 -6.93 -26.49
C LYS A 202 -7.78 -6.62 -26.10
N ILE A 203 -7.53 -6.41 -24.82
CA ILE A 203 -6.19 -6.19 -24.29
C ILE A 203 -5.72 -7.48 -23.61
N PRO A 204 -4.58 -8.05 -24.04
CA PRO A 204 -4.02 -9.24 -23.40
C PRO A 204 -3.56 -8.91 -21.98
N ILE A 205 -3.51 -9.96 -21.14
CA ILE A 205 -2.89 -9.87 -19.82
C ILE A 205 -1.38 -9.66 -19.97
N GLY A 206 -0.77 -8.91 -19.04
CA GLY A 206 0.66 -8.59 -19.07
C GLY A 206 1.04 -7.72 -17.89
N ASN A 207 2.21 -7.07 -17.96
CA ASN A 207 2.77 -6.27 -16.87
C ASN A 207 1.82 -5.15 -16.38
N GLN A 208 0.96 -4.62 -17.26
CA GLN A 208 -0.04 -3.62 -16.89
C GLN A 208 -1.07 -4.14 -15.88
N CYS A 209 -1.20 -5.45 -15.69
CA CYS A 209 -2.09 -6.02 -14.69
C CYS A 209 -1.59 -5.80 -13.26
N ASP A 210 -0.28 -5.60 -13.09
CA ASP A 210 0.37 -5.48 -11.77
C ASP A 210 1.11 -4.15 -11.60
N THR A 211 1.37 -3.41 -12.70
CA THR A 211 2.13 -2.15 -12.70
C THR A 211 1.27 -1.01 -13.25
N PRO A 212 1.27 0.19 -12.59
CA PRO A 212 1.96 0.57 -11.34
C PRO A 212 1.32 -0.01 -10.09
N TYR A 213 0.11 -0.55 -10.16
CA TYR A 213 -0.62 -1.23 -9.08
C TYR A 213 -1.33 -2.45 -9.62
N ARG A 214 -1.61 -3.43 -8.77
CA ARG A 214 -2.43 -4.57 -9.13
C ARG A 214 -3.81 -4.10 -9.60
N CYS A 215 -4.20 -4.53 -10.79
CA CYS A 215 -5.47 -4.18 -11.41
C CYS A 215 -6.64 -4.80 -10.62
N GLU A 216 -7.68 -4.01 -10.37
CA GLU A 216 -8.88 -4.46 -9.66
C GLU A 216 -9.80 -5.41 -10.46
N PHE A 217 -9.42 -5.74 -11.69
CA PHE A 217 -10.05 -6.78 -12.52
C PHE A 217 -9.11 -7.97 -12.77
N HIS A 218 -8.07 -8.10 -11.96
CA HIS A 218 -7.10 -9.19 -12.09
C HIS A 218 -7.81 -10.55 -12.05
N GLY A 219 -8.61 -10.82 -11.01
CA GLY A 219 -9.35 -12.07 -10.87
C GLY A 219 -10.26 -12.39 -12.06
N HIS A 220 -10.91 -11.37 -12.66
CA HIS A 220 -11.71 -11.56 -13.86
C HIS A 220 -10.87 -11.89 -15.09
N CYS A 221 -9.78 -11.16 -15.33
CA CYS A 221 -8.97 -11.30 -16.54
C CYS A 221 -8.14 -12.58 -16.54
N TRP A 222 -7.70 -13.03 -15.38
CA TRP A 222 -6.86 -14.22 -15.20
C TRP A 222 -7.67 -15.51 -14.95
N LYS A 223 -9.00 -15.43 -14.82
CA LYS A 223 -9.86 -16.57 -14.48
C LYS A 223 -9.71 -17.78 -15.40
N ASN A 224 -9.46 -17.57 -16.69
CA ASN A 224 -9.36 -18.62 -17.69
C ASN A 224 -7.92 -18.84 -18.16
N VAL A 225 -6.94 -18.19 -17.54
CA VAL A 225 -5.54 -18.54 -17.78
C VAL A 225 -5.34 -19.88 -17.09
N PRO A 226 -4.87 -20.91 -17.80
CA PRO A 226 -4.56 -22.17 -17.15
C PRO A 226 -3.61 -21.87 -15.99
N ASN A 227 -4.05 -22.16 -14.78
CA ASN A 227 -3.14 -22.18 -13.65
C ASN A 227 -2.10 -23.25 -14.00
N GLU A 228 -0.90 -22.83 -14.35
CA GLU A 228 0.23 -23.74 -14.54
C GLU A 228 0.70 -24.33 -13.18
N THR A 229 -0.21 -24.32 -12.18
CA THR A 229 0.00 -24.84 -10.83
C THR A 229 0.40 -26.33 -10.82
N ASN A 230 0.17 -27.06 -11.92
CA ASN A 230 0.60 -28.44 -12.06
C ASN A 230 2.03 -28.61 -12.60
N ARG A 231 2.74 -27.52 -12.93
CA ARG A 231 4.17 -27.64 -13.23
C ARG A 231 4.95 -27.67 -11.94
N PRO A 232 5.88 -28.63 -11.76
CA PRO A 232 6.73 -28.64 -10.59
C PRO A 232 7.60 -27.37 -10.57
N TYR A 233 7.75 -26.76 -9.41
CA TYR A 233 8.76 -25.71 -9.22
C TYR A 233 10.16 -26.29 -9.43
N THR A 234 11.10 -25.44 -9.83
CA THR A 234 12.52 -25.80 -9.91
C THR A 234 13.29 -25.08 -8.80
N ILE A 235 14.33 -25.74 -8.29
CA ILE A 235 15.19 -25.19 -7.25
C ILE A 235 16.57 -25.81 -7.31
N ASP A 236 17.60 -25.02 -7.05
CA ASP A 236 18.97 -25.52 -6.85
C ASP A 236 19.14 -26.06 -5.43
N TYR A 237 18.98 -27.37 -5.28
CA TYR A 237 19.10 -28.03 -3.97
C TYR A 237 20.50 -27.96 -3.37
N LYS A 238 21.56 -27.84 -4.18
CA LYS A 238 22.93 -27.71 -3.67
C LYS A 238 23.06 -26.39 -2.90
N THR A 239 22.75 -25.30 -3.55
CA THR A 239 22.77 -23.97 -2.93
C THR A 239 21.82 -23.87 -1.74
N LEU A 240 20.61 -24.45 -1.86
CA LEU A 240 19.64 -24.50 -0.77
C LEU A 240 20.22 -25.15 0.49
N TYR A 241 20.86 -26.30 0.33
CA TYR A 241 21.43 -27.05 1.48
C TYR A 241 22.64 -26.37 2.08
N GLU A 242 23.47 -25.70 1.26
CA GLU A 242 24.58 -24.89 1.75
C GLU A 242 24.07 -23.71 2.61
N LEU A 243 23.03 -23.01 2.16
CA LEU A 243 22.45 -21.87 2.89
C LEU A 243 21.73 -22.28 4.19
N ILE A 244 21.03 -23.40 4.19
CA ILE A 244 20.32 -23.89 5.36
C ILE A 244 21.27 -24.44 6.43
N GLY A 245 22.35 -25.10 6.04
CA GLY A 245 23.31 -25.71 6.95
C GLY A 245 22.74 -26.91 7.74
N ASN A 246 23.06 -27.02 9.04
CA ASN A 246 22.64 -28.14 9.89
C ASN A 246 21.12 -28.28 10.00
N ARG A 247 20.52 -29.39 9.58
CA ARG A 247 19.07 -29.62 9.53
C ARG A 247 18.44 -30.10 10.83
N ASN A 248 19.26 -30.55 11.77
CA ASN A 248 18.80 -31.16 13.02
C ASN A 248 18.73 -30.17 14.19
N SER A 249 18.84 -28.88 13.94
CA SER A 249 18.76 -27.87 14.99
C SER A 249 17.34 -27.68 15.53
N SER A 250 17.24 -27.31 16.79
CA SER A 250 15.96 -26.85 17.36
C SER A 250 15.50 -25.62 16.56
N THR A 251 14.32 -25.71 15.96
CA THR A 251 13.86 -24.72 14.98
C THR A 251 12.51 -24.15 15.38
N ALA A 252 12.41 -22.83 15.39
CA ALA A 252 11.17 -22.07 15.46
C ALA A 252 10.81 -21.47 14.09
N TYR A 253 9.53 -21.43 13.80
CA TYR A 253 8.97 -20.69 12.67
C TYR A 253 8.33 -19.43 13.22
N LEU A 254 8.81 -18.28 12.75
CA LEU A 254 8.42 -16.96 13.23
C LEU A 254 7.66 -16.20 12.16
N ASN A 255 6.45 -15.78 12.49
CA ASN A 255 5.71 -14.81 11.70
C ASN A 255 5.52 -13.53 12.51
N LEU A 256 5.73 -12.39 11.83
CA LEU A 256 5.70 -11.05 12.41
C LEU A 256 4.69 -10.18 11.70
N LEU A 257 3.91 -9.43 12.43
CA LEU A 257 3.07 -8.38 11.91
C LEU A 257 3.68 -7.02 12.22
N PHE A 258 3.89 -6.25 11.16
CA PHE A 258 4.45 -4.90 11.25
C PHE A 258 3.37 -3.84 11.06
N TYR A 259 3.47 -2.77 11.84
CA TYR A 259 2.76 -1.52 11.63
C TYR A 259 3.73 -0.43 11.19
N ARG A 260 3.36 0.33 10.16
CA ARG A 260 4.17 1.41 9.58
C ARG A 260 3.33 2.67 9.45
N PRO A 261 3.23 3.48 10.51
CA PRO A 261 2.48 4.72 10.45
C PRO A 261 3.18 5.71 9.50
N ALA A 262 2.37 6.41 8.68
CA ALA A 262 2.90 7.47 7.82
C ALA A 262 3.39 8.67 8.65
N VAL A 263 2.81 8.87 9.84
CA VAL A 263 3.16 9.93 10.79
C VAL A 263 3.90 9.27 11.96
N PRO A 264 5.08 9.79 12.36
CA PRO A 264 5.83 9.25 13.48
C PRO A 264 5.03 9.25 14.79
N LEU A 265 5.11 8.18 15.55
CA LEU A 265 4.38 8.02 16.82
C LEU A 265 5.16 8.57 18.00
N PHE A 266 6.45 8.22 18.12
CA PHE A 266 7.28 8.53 19.28
C PHE A 266 8.44 9.46 18.90
N ASP A 267 9.01 10.14 19.89
CA ASP A 267 10.19 10.97 19.69
C ASP A 267 11.36 10.13 19.19
N GLY A 268 12.09 10.67 18.22
CA GLY A 268 13.15 9.97 17.51
C GLY A 268 12.68 9.15 16.30
N ASP A 269 11.37 8.91 16.14
CA ASP A 269 10.84 8.20 14.99
C ASP A 269 10.85 9.07 13.72
N LYS A 270 11.01 8.37 12.60
CA LYS A 270 10.77 8.90 11.25
C LYS A 270 9.43 8.42 10.69
N PRO A 271 8.88 9.10 9.68
CA PRO A 271 7.75 8.58 8.92
C PRO A 271 7.99 7.14 8.44
N TYR A 272 6.98 6.30 8.54
CA TYR A 272 7.05 4.87 8.19
C TYR A 272 8.05 4.05 9.01
N THR A 273 8.43 4.50 10.21
CA THR A 273 9.13 3.63 11.19
C THR A 273 8.32 2.37 11.44
N GLU A 274 9.00 1.22 11.39
CA GLU A 274 8.34 -0.09 11.57
C GLU A 274 8.25 -0.46 13.04
N PHE A 275 7.08 -0.94 13.43
CA PHE A 275 6.80 -1.50 14.74
C PHE A 275 6.31 -2.93 14.59
N ILE A 276 6.87 -3.88 15.34
CA ILE A 276 6.30 -5.22 15.48
C ILE A 276 5.14 -5.10 16.46
N ILE A 277 3.92 -5.39 16.00
CA ILE A 277 2.71 -5.26 16.80
C ILE A 277 2.09 -6.58 17.17
N ALA A 278 2.48 -7.64 16.50
CA ALA A 278 2.10 -9.01 16.83
C ALA A 278 3.12 -9.98 16.26
N PHE A 279 3.23 -11.15 16.90
CA PHE A 279 4.03 -12.25 16.39
C PHE A 279 3.41 -13.59 16.77
N SER A 280 3.75 -14.61 16.00
CA SER A 280 3.48 -16.00 16.36
C SER A 280 4.73 -16.84 16.20
N ILE A 281 4.95 -17.78 17.11
CA ILE A 281 6.05 -18.73 17.10
C ILE A 281 5.47 -20.14 17.07
N LEU A 282 5.90 -20.94 16.10
CA LEU A 282 5.57 -22.35 15.98
C LEU A 282 6.85 -23.18 16.10
N SER A 283 6.92 -24.05 17.08
CA SER A 283 8.05 -24.97 17.27
C SER A 283 7.97 -26.18 16.32
N ASN A 284 9.09 -26.88 16.14
CA ASN A 284 9.13 -28.14 15.38
C ASN A 284 8.18 -29.22 15.92
N ASN A 285 7.85 -29.15 17.21
CA ASN A 285 6.97 -30.12 17.92
C ASN A 285 5.48 -29.84 17.62
N GLY A 286 5.14 -28.82 16.88
CA GLY A 286 3.78 -28.46 16.53
C GLY A 286 3.02 -27.67 17.60
N ASN A 287 3.67 -27.34 18.72
CA ASN A 287 3.09 -26.49 19.75
C ASN A 287 3.24 -25.02 19.34
N PHE A 288 2.13 -24.27 19.34
CA PHE A 288 2.15 -22.82 19.26
C PHE A 288 2.53 -22.28 20.64
N ASP A 289 3.73 -21.70 20.75
CA ASP A 289 4.21 -21.29 22.05
C ASP A 289 3.58 -19.96 22.49
N LYS A 290 3.17 -19.05 21.62
CA LYS A 290 2.29 -17.92 21.96
C LYS A 290 2.01 -16.98 20.77
N ILE A 291 0.87 -16.27 20.84
CA ILE A 291 0.49 -15.15 20.01
C ILE A 291 0.35 -13.93 20.91
N TYR A 292 1.07 -12.88 20.61
CA TYR A 292 1.06 -11.64 21.38
C TYR A 292 0.30 -10.53 20.70
N ASN A 293 -0.42 -9.75 21.52
CA ASN A 293 -1.46 -8.80 21.16
C ASN A 293 -1.00 -7.33 21.22
N TRP A 294 -1.54 -6.59 20.46
CA TRP A 294 -2.01 -5.27 20.01
C TRP A 294 -1.89 -4.04 20.94
N ASP A 295 -1.77 -4.18 22.24
CA ASP A 295 -1.80 -3.06 23.20
C ASP A 295 -0.48 -2.27 23.22
N CYS A 296 0.48 -2.69 22.41
CA CYS A 296 1.83 -2.12 22.42
C CYS A 296 1.99 -0.79 21.66
N LEU A 297 0.97 -0.32 20.92
CA LEU A 297 1.04 0.96 20.22
C LEU A 297 0.52 2.15 21.04
N GLU A 298 -0.19 1.89 22.12
CA GLU A 298 -0.67 2.94 23.03
C GLU A 298 0.41 3.46 23.96
N ASP A 299 1.42 2.61 24.24
CA ASP A 299 2.48 2.90 25.17
C ASP A 299 3.81 2.27 24.71
N LEU A 300 4.85 3.10 24.57
CA LEU A 300 6.19 2.65 24.17
C LEU A 300 6.78 1.61 25.11
N SER A 301 6.44 1.66 26.40
CA SER A 301 6.89 0.64 27.37
C SER A 301 6.31 -0.72 27.05
N LYS A 302 5.02 -0.82 26.75
CA LYS A 302 4.36 -2.07 26.36
C LYS A 302 4.92 -2.65 25.06
N TRP A 303 5.30 -1.80 24.14
CA TRP A 303 5.96 -2.24 22.91
C TRP A 303 7.34 -2.85 23.20
N LYS A 304 8.14 -2.26 24.09
CA LYS A 304 9.40 -2.82 24.56
C LYS A 304 9.19 -4.16 25.24
N ASP A 305 8.20 -4.26 26.14
CA ASP A 305 7.84 -5.51 26.82
C ASP A 305 7.50 -6.63 25.80
N CYS A 306 6.77 -6.29 24.73
CA CYS A 306 6.45 -7.24 23.66
C CYS A 306 7.72 -7.76 22.95
N LEU A 307 8.69 -6.89 22.74
CA LEU A 307 9.97 -7.24 22.13
C LEU A 307 10.87 -8.06 23.06
N ASP A 308 10.89 -7.73 24.34
CA ASP A 308 11.62 -8.50 25.35
C ASP A 308 11.06 -9.94 25.44
N ILE A 309 9.73 -10.08 25.43
CA ILE A 309 9.06 -11.38 25.40
C ILE A 309 9.41 -12.15 24.11
N LEU A 310 9.39 -11.50 22.94
CA LEU A 310 9.79 -12.14 21.67
C LEU A 310 11.23 -12.65 21.75
N THR A 311 12.13 -11.85 22.28
CA THR A 311 13.54 -12.17 22.46
C THR A 311 13.73 -13.38 23.38
N GLU A 312 13.07 -13.37 24.54
CA GLU A 312 13.12 -14.46 25.51
C GLU A 312 12.60 -15.78 24.91
N GLN A 313 11.49 -15.72 24.17
CA GLN A 313 10.90 -16.90 23.52
C GLN A 313 11.82 -17.49 22.44
N LEU A 314 12.52 -16.63 21.67
CA LEU A 314 13.43 -17.07 20.62
C LEU A 314 14.78 -17.58 21.14
N ALA A 315 15.21 -17.20 22.34
CA ALA A 315 16.49 -17.57 22.92
C ALA A 315 16.63 -19.10 23.12
N GLY A 316 15.52 -19.83 23.23
CA GLY A 316 15.51 -21.31 23.37
C GLY A 316 15.78 -22.08 22.06
N PHE A 317 15.85 -21.42 20.91
CA PHE A 317 16.03 -22.06 19.61
C PHE A 317 17.42 -21.80 19.03
N GLU A 318 17.96 -22.79 18.34
CA GLU A 318 19.21 -22.65 17.60
C GLU A 318 18.97 -21.98 16.23
N ARG A 319 17.74 -22.08 15.71
CA ARG A 319 17.35 -21.58 14.41
C ARG A 319 15.95 -20.97 14.46
N VAL A 320 15.81 -19.83 13.79
CA VAL A 320 14.54 -19.17 13.57
C VAL A 320 14.32 -19.02 12.06
N ILE A 321 13.25 -19.62 11.54
CA ILE A 321 12.85 -19.50 10.14
C ILE A 321 11.75 -18.44 10.05
N CYS A 322 11.91 -17.50 9.13
CA CYS A 322 10.89 -16.50 8.82
C CYS A 322 10.72 -16.36 7.30
N PHE A 323 9.65 -15.68 6.87
CA PHE A 323 9.42 -15.30 5.49
C PHE A 323 9.10 -13.80 5.44
N ALA A 324 10.13 -12.97 5.45
CA ALA A 324 9.98 -11.53 5.56
C ALA A 324 10.33 -10.81 4.25
N PRO A 325 9.61 -9.73 3.91
CA PRO A 325 9.94 -8.89 2.76
C PRO A 325 11.20 -8.05 2.96
N GLN A 326 11.67 -7.91 4.20
CA GLN A 326 12.81 -7.07 4.58
C GLN A 326 13.74 -7.81 5.54
N ASN A 327 14.96 -7.27 5.70
CA ASN A 327 15.95 -7.83 6.59
C ASN A 327 15.49 -7.70 8.07
N ILE A 328 14.90 -8.76 8.61
CA ILE A 328 14.47 -8.84 10.01
C ILE A 328 15.61 -8.49 10.96
N ALA A 329 16.83 -8.96 10.69
CA ALA A 329 17.98 -8.67 11.53
C ALA A 329 18.23 -7.15 11.65
N ALA A 330 18.06 -6.39 10.55
CA ALA A 330 18.17 -4.93 10.59
C ALA A 330 17.07 -4.27 11.42
N SER A 331 15.84 -4.80 11.38
CA SER A 331 14.75 -4.32 12.23
C SER A 331 15.04 -4.56 13.71
N PHE A 332 15.54 -5.73 14.07
CA PHE A 332 15.94 -6.05 15.44
C PHE A 332 17.17 -5.24 15.92
N GLN A 333 18.14 -4.99 15.05
CA GLN A 333 19.30 -4.11 15.35
C GLN A 333 18.88 -2.68 15.65
N LYS A 334 17.96 -2.13 14.82
CA LYS A 334 17.46 -0.77 14.97
C LYS A 334 16.70 -0.58 16.29
N LEU A 335 16.17 -1.65 16.83
CA LEU A 335 15.39 -1.68 18.07
C LEU A 335 16.28 -1.88 19.33
N ASN A 336 17.62 -1.96 19.19
CA ASN A 336 18.57 -2.24 20.27
C ASN A 336 18.22 -3.51 21.11
N LEU A 337 17.53 -4.47 20.50
CA LEU A 337 16.89 -5.56 21.22
C LEU A 337 17.77 -6.76 21.47
N LEU A 338 18.88 -6.84 20.75
CA LEU A 338 19.77 -8.00 20.85
C LEU A 338 21.19 -7.61 20.48
N ASP A 339 22.15 -8.25 21.13
CA ASP A 339 23.52 -8.25 20.64
C ASP A 339 23.47 -8.78 19.18
N SER A 340 23.64 -7.86 18.24
CA SER A 340 23.35 -8.03 16.81
C SER A 340 24.04 -9.25 16.17
N LYS A 341 25.09 -9.76 16.81
CA LYS A 341 25.84 -10.93 16.37
C LYS A 341 25.12 -12.26 16.65
N GLU A 342 24.44 -12.42 17.79
CA GLU A 342 23.75 -13.68 18.10
C GLU A 342 22.52 -13.91 17.24
N LEU A 343 21.74 -12.87 16.93
CA LEU A 343 20.56 -12.99 16.08
C LEU A 343 20.88 -13.33 14.63
N ASN A 344 21.92 -12.70 14.06
CA ASN A 344 22.28 -12.90 12.66
C ASN A 344 22.63 -14.36 12.32
N TYR A 345 23.10 -15.11 13.31
CA TYR A 345 23.42 -16.53 13.12
C TYR A 345 22.21 -17.45 13.27
N LYS A 346 21.14 -17.03 13.96
CA LYS A 346 19.94 -17.84 14.25
C LYS A 346 18.81 -17.64 13.26
N ILE A 347 18.68 -16.45 12.66
CA ILE A 347 17.54 -16.13 11.78
C ILE A 347 17.86 -16.45 10.33
N LEU A 348 17.01 -17.28 9.73
CA LEU A 348 17.05 -17.63 8.30
C LEU A 348 15.77 -17.11 7.63
N ASN A 349 15.91 -16.16 6.72
CA ASN A 349 14.80 -15.71 5.87
C ASN A 349 14.60 -16.70 4.72
N LEU A 350 13.56 -17.50 4.80
CA LEU A 350 13.26 -18.53 3.79
C LEU A 350 13.01 -17.90 2.41
N LYS A 351 12.48 -16.69 2.34
CA LYS A 351 12.30 -15.96 1.07
C LYS A 351 13.65 -15.76 0.38
N ASP A 352 14.63 -15.22 1.08
CA ASP A 352 15.96 -14.95 0.52
C ASP A 352 16.69 -16.25 0.14
N ILE A 353 16.57 -17.27 0.98
CA ILE A 353 17.13 -18.59 0.72
C ILE A 353 16.56 -19.21 -0.57
N LEU A 354 15.25 -19.19 -0.74
CA LEU A 354 14.59 -19.73 -1.92
C LEU A 354 14.99 -18.93 -3.18
N GLN A 355 15.05 -17.62 -3.11
CA GLN A 355 15.48 -16.76 -4.23
C GLN A 355 16.95 -17.03 -4.62
N GLN A 356 17.86 -17.13 -3.65
CA GLN A 356 19.26 -17.44 -3.88
C GLN A 356 19.47 -18.87 -4.41
N SER A 357 18.57 -19.79 -4.06
CA SER A 357 18.55 -21.17 -4.55
C SER A 357 17.81 -21.33 -5.87
N ASP A 358 17.58 -20.25 -6.60
CA ASP A 358 16.95 -20.24 -7.93
C ASP A 358 15.57 -20.92 -7.95
N PHE A 359 14.77 -20.71 -6.90
CA PHE A 359 13.38 -21.18 -6.86
C PHE A 359 12.57 -20.48 -7.94
N ARG A 360 12.05 -21.27 -8.91
CA ARG A 360 11.29 -20.74 -10.04
C ARG A 360 9.96 -21.43 -10.20
N HIS A 361 8.91 -20.62 -10.31
CA HIS A 361 7.58 -21.02 -10.72
C HIS A 361 6.86 -19.82 -11.35
N GLU A 362 5.93 -20.04 -12.27
CA GLU A 362 5.21 -18.95 -12.95
C GLU A 362 4.49 -18.01 -11.96
N ASN A 363 3.87 -18.57 -10.93
CA ASN A 363 3.13 -17.79 -9.92
C ASN A 363 4.03 -16.92 -9.04
N THR A 364 5.34 -17.18 -8.98
CA THR A 364 6.28 -16.39 -8.17
C THR A 364 7.02 -15.32 -8.98
N LYS A 365 6.81 -15.22 -10.29
CA LYS A 365 7.51 -14.24 -11.14
C LYS A 365 7.14 -12.79 -10.82
N SER A 366 5.86 -12.53 -10.59
CA SER A 366 5.34 -11.18 -10.30
C SER A 366 5.28 -10.88 -8.81
N ASP A 367 5.11 -11.90 -7.98
CA ASP A 367 4.95 -11.77 -6.53
C ASP A 367 5.53 -12.98 -5.79
N PHE A 368 6.69 -12.80 -5.17
CA PHE A 368 7.35 -13.81 -4.35
C PHE A 368 6.86 -13.70 -2.89
N SER A 369 5.55 -13.89 -2.69
CA SER A 369 4.91 -13.92 -1.38
C SER A 369 4.88 -15.31 -0.77
N LEU A 370 4.67 -15.41 0.54
CA LEU A 370 4.51 -16.69 1.24
C LEU A 370 3.35 -17.49 0.64
N GLN A 371 2.23 -16.85 0.34
CA GLN A 371 1.06 -17.46 -0.28
C GLN A 371 1.41 -18.08 -1.64
N ASN A 372 2.01 -17.31 -2.54
CA ASN A 372 2.35 -17.80 -3.87
C ASN A 372 3.35 -18.96 -3.83
N VAL A 373 4.36 -18.88 -2.96
CA VAL A 373 5.30 -19.98 -2.75
C VAL A 373 4.60 -21.21 -2.18
N TYR A 374 3.69 -21.04 -1.21
CA TYR A 374 2.92 -22.15 -0.63
C TYR A 374 2.08 -22.88 -1.68
N GLU A 375 1.34 -22.13 -2.50
CA GLU A 375 0.52 -22.70 -3.58
C GLU A 375 1.35 -23.37 -4.68
N CYS A 376 2.60 -22.94 -4.91
CA CYS A 376 3.52 -23.62 -5.81
C CYS A 376 4.02 -24.96 -5.25
N VAL A 377 4.29 -25.01 -3.96
CA VAL A 377 4.80 -26.22 -3.26
C VAL A 377 3.67 -27.21 -2.98
N PHE A 378 2.45 -26.72 -2.77
CA PHE A 378 1.24 -27.50 -2.48
C PHE A 378 0.09 -27.08 -3.41
N PRO A 379 0.08 -27.49 -4.69
CA PRO A 379 -0.89 -27.02 -5.68
C PRO A 379 -2.36 -27.32 -5.37
N ASP A 380 -2.61 -28.34 -4.55
CA ASP A 380 -3.96 -28.72 -4.11
C ASP A 380 -4.44 -27.97 -2.86
N LYS A 381 -3.59 -27.12 -2.29
CA LYS A 381 -3.90 -26.33 -1.09
C LYS A 381 -3.91 -24.85 -1.39
N LYS A 382 -4.82 -24.11 -0.76
CA LYS A 382 -4.81 -22.65 -0.75
C LYS A 382 -4.55 -22.17 0.65
N LEU A 383 -3.65 -21.21 0.78
CA LEU A 383 -3.53 -20.42 1.99
C LEU A 383 -4.71 -19.43 1.98
N PHE A 384 -5.46 -19.34 3.08
CA PHE A 384 -6.62 -18.45 3.13
C PHE A 384 -6.24 -17.01 2.80
N GLU A 385 -7.04 -16.38 1.88
CA GLU A 385 -6.94 -14.95 1.54
C GLU A 385 -7.43 -14.08 2.71
N HIS A 386 -6.77 -14.12 3.85
CA HIS A 386 -6.96 -13.10 4.86
C HIS A 386 -5.80 -12.12 4.76
N SER A 387 -6.07 -11.01 4.11
CA SER A 387 -5.13 -9.92 4.03
C SER A 387 -4.89 -9.36 5.44
N ARG A 388 -3.63 -9.27 5.81
CA ARG A 388 -3.16 -8.70 7.08
C ARG A 388 -3.83 -7.36 7.37
N ILE A 389 -4.74 -7.35 8.34
CA ILE A 389 -5.49 -6.17 8.76
C ILE A 389 -4.58 -5.30 9.62
N ILE A 390 -3.74 -4.49 9.01
CA ILE A 390 -2.79 -3.64 9.75
C ILE A 390 -3.46 -2.39 10.34
N LEU A 391 -4.67 -2.03 9.93
CA LEU A 391 -5.24 -0.73 10.23
C LEU A 391 -6.36 -0.70 11.22
N ASN A 392 -7.11 -1.76 11.30
CA ASN A 392 -8.08 -1.86 12.35
C ASN A 392 -7.47 -2.48 13.62
N ALA A 393 -6.18 -2.74 13.57
CA ALA A 393 -5.40 -3.19 14.70
C ALA A 393 -5.43 -2.22 15.90
N LEU A 394 -5.68 -0.96 15.61
CA LEU A 394 -5.89 0.09 16.61
C LEU A 394 -7.37 0.22 17.02
N SER A 395 -8.26 -0.61 16.47
CA SER A 395 -9.65 -0.64 16.89
C SER A 395 -9.82 -1.64 18.05
N ASP A 396 -10.67 -1.30 19.00
CA ASP A 396 -11.06 -2.17 20.13
C ASP A 396 -11.89 -3.39 19.69
N ASN A 397 -11.90 -3.71 18.41
CA ASN A 397 -12.73 -4.78 17.85
C ASN A 397 -12.10 -6.15 18.06
N VAL A 398 -12.56 -6.86 19.06
CA VAL A 398 -12.12 -8.22 19.45
C VAL A 398 -12.23 -9.21 18.27
N MET A 399 -13.21 -9.05 17.39
CA MET A 399 -13.41 -9.94 16.25
C MET A 399 -12.29 -9.81 15.21
N GLU A 400 -11.78 -8.59 15.00
CA GLU A 400 -10.65 -8.34 14.13
C GLU A 400 -9.34 -8.85 14.70
N LYS A 401 -9.14 -8.71 16.01
CA LYS A 401 -7.99 -9.28 16.74
C LYS A 401 -7.93 -10.79 16.57
N ASN A 402 -9.06 -11.49 16.68
CA ASN A 402 -9.13 -12.94 16.50
C ASN A 402 -8.82 -13.39 15.05
N LEU A 403 -9.26 -12.63 14.06
CA LEU A 403 -8.95 -12.94 12.65
C LEU A 403 -7.44 -12.87 12.39
N ILE A 404 -6.78 -11.86 12.92
CA ILE A 404 -5.33 -11.69 12.75
C ILE A 404 -4.55 -12.79 13.46
N THR A 405 -4.98 -13.17 14.65
CA THR A 405 -4.40 -14.29 15.40
C THR A 405 -4.44 -15.57 14.56
N ASN A 406 -5.60 -15.88 13.99
CA ASN A 406 -5.75 -17.05 13.12
C ASN A 406 -4.89 -16.95 11.85
N ASP A 407 -4.77 -15.78 11.24
CA ASP A 407 -3.95 -15.59 10.04
C ASP A 407 -2.45 -15.80 10.34
N LEU A 408 -1.94 -15.26 11.45
CA LEU A 408 -0.56 -15.46 11.88
C LEU A 408 -0.25 -16.94 12.14
N GLU A 409 -1.19 -17.69 12.71
CA GLU A 409 -1.06 -19.15 12.91
C GLU A 409 -1.00 -19.89 11.58
N GLN A 410 -1.93 -19.61 10.67
CA GLN A 410 -2.00 -20.29 9.37
C GLN A 410 -0.76 -20.00 8.52
N GLU A 411 -0.26 -18.77 8.53
CA GLU A 411 0.96 -18.39 7.83
C GLU A 411 2.20 -19.10 8.43
N ASN A 412 2.26 -19.30 9.75
CA ASN A 412 3.34 -20.06 10.39
C ASN A 412 3.29 -21.57 10.04
N ILE A 413 2.09 -22.14 9.97
CA ILE A 413 1.92 -23.52 9.50
C ILE A 413 2.40 -23.63 8.05
N ALA A 414 2.02 -22.69 7.17
CA ALA A 414 2.45 -22.66 5.78
C ALA A 414 3.97 -22.52 5.65
N LEU A 415 4.58 -21.64 6.43
CA LEU A 415 6.03 -21.45 6.48
C LEU A 415 6.77 -22.74 6.86
N ARG A 416 6.31 -23.41 7.93
CA ARG A 416 6.84 -24.69 8.36
C ARG A 416 6.70 -25.75 7.27
N ASP A 417 5.52 -25.85 6.67
CA ASP A 417 5.21 -26.89 5.66
C ASP A 417 6.05 -26.69 4.40
N ILE A 418 6.23 -25.45 3.92
CA ILE A 418 7.15 -25.13 2.83
C ILE A 418 8.56 -25.56 3.20
N TYR A 419 9.05 -25.11 4.35
CA TYR A 419 10.41 -25.40 4.79
C TYR A 419 10.64 -26.93 4.82
N LYS A 420 9.79 -27.70 5.49
CA LYS A 420 9.90 -29.16 5.55
C LYS A 420 9.84 -29.81 4.18
N LYS A 421 8.92 -29.39 3.31
CA LYS A 421 8.75 -29.98 1.98
C LYS A 421 9.95 -29.71 1.07
N VAL A 422 10.46 -28.47 1.11
CA VAL A 422 11.59 -28.06 0.23
C VAL A 422 12.90 -28.69 0.69
N ILE A 423 13.11 -28.89 1.98
CA ILE A 423 14.32 -29.56 2.51
C ILE A 423 14.19 -31.08 2.63
N ASN A 424 13.06 -31.67 2.18
CA ASN A 424 12.79 -33.11 2.19
C ASN A 424 12.91 -33.75 3.59
N ILE A 425 12.33 -33.13 4.64
CA ILE A 425 12.19 -33.70 6.00
C ILE A 425 10.75 -34.17 6.23
#